data_c06a8bdcfe74326f21e1d03452a4ab2e
#
_entry.id   c06a8bdcfe74326f21e1d03452a4ab2e
#
_cell.length_a   1.000
_cell.length_b   1.000
_cell.length_c   1.000
_cell.angle_alpha   90.00
_cell.angle_beta   90.00
_cell.angle_gamma   90.00
#
_symmetry.space_group_name_H-M   'P 1'
#
loop_
_entity.id
_entity.type
_entity.pdbx_description
1 polymer ?
#
loop_
_entity_poly.entity_id
_entity_poly.type
_entity_poly.pdbx_seq_one_letter_code
_entity_poly.pdbx_strand_id
1 'polypeptide(L)'
;MKITKQACLAVAGVLAVLAVGQILAQDWPQWRGSGRDGKAAFKAPEAWPKALAEKWRVAVGAGDSSPVLVGDKVYILARVGDDEVTCCLNAADGKEVWSDKHAVPAISGAPSREHSGPRATPAVAGGKVVTLSVGGTLSCLDADKGAVVWRKNEIKGTPKFFTSSSPLIADGLVIAQLG
;
A
#
# COMPACT_ATOMS: atom_id res chain seq x y z
N MET A 1 -8.42 62.08 -49.14
CA MET A 1 -7.56 61.31 -48.25
C MET A 1 -8.41 60.18 -47.70
N LYS A 2 -8.25 58.96 -48.28
CA LYS A 2 -9.08 57.78 -47.91
C LYS A 2 -8.32 56.94 -46.90
N ILE A 3 -8.90 56.76 -45.71
CA ILE A 3 -8.34 55.92 -44.65
C ILE A 3 -8.97 54.52 -44.82
N THR A 4 -8.16 53.56 -45.19
CA THR A 4 -8.53 52.15 -45.26
C THR A 4 -8.48 51.54 -43.88
N LYS A 5 -9.63 50.99 -43.43
CA LYS A 5 -9.75 50.21 -42.21
C LYS A 5 -9.22 48.80 -42.45
N GLN A 6 -8.10 48.47 -41.85
CA GLN A 6 -7.64 47.07 -41.75
C GLN A 6 -8.41 46.36 -40.66
N ALA A 7 -9.13 45.32 -41.04
CA ALA A 7 -9.79 44.44 -40.11
C ALA A 7 -8.77 43.42 -39.58
N CYS A 8 -8.50 43.45 -38.28
CA CYS A 8 -7.78 42.40 -37.58
C CYS A 8 -8.71 41.20 -37.34
N LEU A 9 -8.51 40.12 -38.06
CA LEU A 9 -9.09 38.82 -37.70
C LEU A 9 -8.30 38.23 -36.54
N ALA A 10 -8.90 38.21 -35.38
CA ALA A 10 -8.42 37.42 -34.23
C ALA A 10 -8.82 35.96 -34.43
N VAL A 11 -7.87 35.09 -34.72
CA VAL A 11 -8.08 33.64 -34.69
C VAL A 11 -8.02 33.19 -33.24
N ALA A 12 -9.16 32.97 -32.66
CA ALA A 12 -9.27 32.33 -31.34
C ALA A 12 -9.06 30.82 -31.51
N GLY A 13 -7.82 30.37 -31.27
CA GLY A 13 -7.52 28.94 -31.17
C GLY A 13 -8.14 28.37 -29.88
N VAL A 14 -9.19 27.58 -30.02
CA VAL A 14 -9.74 26.78 -28.92
C VAL A 14 -8.80 25.61 -28.68
N LEU A 15 -7.93 25.73 -27.67
CA LEU A 15 -7.20 24.60 -27.11
C LEU A 15 -8.21 23.74 -26.32
N ALA A 16 -8.73 22.71 -26.98
CA ALA A 16 -9.43 21.63 -26.28
C ALA A 16 -8.40 20.83 -25.47
N VAL A 17 -8.25 21.18 -24.19
CA VAL A 17 -7.55 20.35 -23.22
C VAL A 17 -8.41 19.11 -23.03
N LEU A 18 -8.03 18.02 -23.70
CA LEU A 18 -8.55 16.69 -23.39
C LEU A 18 -8.08 16.37 -21.97
N ALA A 19 -8.92 16.63 -20.98
CA ALA A 19 -8.78 16.09 -19.65
C ALA A 19 -8.91 14.56 -19.80
N VAL A 20 -7.79 13.88 -20.00
CA VAL A 20 -7.71 12.45 -19.81
C VAL A 20 -7.97 12.26 -18.31
N GLY A 21 -9.20 11.97 -17.94
CA GLY A 21 -9.56 11.59 -16.61
C GLY A 21 -8.71 10.39 -16.24
N GLN A 22 -7.69 10.61 -15.43
CA GLN A 22 -6.97 9.52 -14.81
C GLN A 22 -8.01 8.77 -13.98
N ILE A 23 -8.36 7.58 -14.39
CA ILE A 23 -9.08 6.64 -13.53
C ILE A 23 -8.06 6.28 -12.45
N LEU A 24 -8.07 7.07 -11.37
CA LEU A 24 -7.30 6.72 -10.18
C LEU A 24 -7.84 5.37 -9.73
N ALA A 25 -6.95 4.40 -9.63
CA ALA A 25 -7.31 3.13 -9.02
C ALA A 25 -7.91 3.44 -7.64
N GLN A 26 -9.00 2.76 -7.30
CA GLN A 26 -9.59 2.92 -5.98
C GLN A 26 -8.56 2.49 -4.93
N ASP A 27 -8.41 3.29 -3.88
CA ASP A 27 -7.58 2.94 -2.74
C ASP A 27 -8.00 1.58 -2.14
N TRP A 28 -7.01 0.78 -1.83
CA TRP A 28 -7.14 -0.50 -1.14
C TRP A 28 -6.34 -0.46 0.16
N PRO A 29 -6.78 0.31 1.17
CA PRO A 29 -5.94 0.76 2.28
C PRO A 29 -5.72 -0.28 3.37
N GLN A 30 -6.36 -1.44 3.31
CA GLN A 30 -6.32 -2.47 4.33
C GLN A 30 -6.77 -3.83 3.78
N TRP A 31 -6.69 -4.87 4.60
CA TRP A 31 -7.17 -6.20 4.25
C TRP A 31 -8.63 -6.17 3.81
N ARG A 32 -8.90 -6.72 2.61
CA ARG A 32 -10.18 -6.73 1.92
C ARG A 32 -10.74 -5.35 1.55
N GLY A 33 -9.87 -4.34 1.39
CA GLY A 33 -10.24 -3.02 0.90
C GLY A 33 -10.92 -2.12 1.91
N SER A 34 -11.39 -0.97 1.47
CA SER A 34 -11.97 0.08 2.32
C SER A 34 -13.19 -0.40 3.10
N GLY A 35 -14.08 -1.16 2.46
CA GLY A 35 -15.29 -1.72 3.07
C GLY A 35 -15.05 -3.06 3.79
N ARG A 36 -13.88 -3.65 3.70
CA ARG A 36 -13.53 -5.00 4.21
C ARG A 36 -14.42 -6.12 3.70
N ASP A 37 -15.10 -5.90 2.64
CA ASP A 37 -15.99 -6.86 1.99
C ASP A 37 -15.35 -7.51 0.74
N GLY A 38 -14.12 -7.10 0.39
CA GLY A 38 -13.39 -7.61 -0.77
C GLY A 38 -13.91 -7.05 -2.09
N LYS A 39 -14.68 -5.96 -2.07
CA LYS A 39 -15.24 -5.33 -3.27
C LYS A 39 -14.46 -4.09 -3.64
N ALA A 40 -14.16 -3.96 -4.94
CA ALA A 40 -13.62 -2.75 -5.52
C ALA A 40 -14.66 -2.12 -6.45
N ALA A 41 -14.92 -0.82 -6.28
CA ALA A 41 -15.76 -0.07 -7.21
C ALA A 41 -14.89 0.41 -8.38
N PHE A 42 -15.03 -0.22 -9.55
CA PHE A 42 -14.38 0.23 -10.77
C PHE A 42 -15.28 -0.06 -11.98
N LYS A 43 -15.09 0.68 -13.05
CA LYS A 43 -15.76 0.40 -14.31
C LYS A 43 -14.98 -0.73 -15.00
N ALA A 44 -15.57 -1.92 -15.04
CA ALA A 44 -14.97 -3.03 -15.78
C ALA A 44 -14.85 -2.67 -17.27
N PRO A 45 -13.75 -3.06 -17.95
CA PRO A 45 -13.67 -2.92 -19.39
C PRO A 45 -14.71 -3.81 -20.08
N GLU A 46 -15.20 -3.39 -21.23
CA GLU A 46 -16.15 -4.20 -22.03
C GLU A 46 -15.56 -5.54 -22.44
N ALA A 47 -14.24 -5.58 -22.67
CA ALA A 47 -13.50 -6.81 -22.93
C ALA A 47 -12.16 -6.78 -22.20
N TRP A 48 -11.83 -7.86 -21.51
CA TRP A 48 -10.53 -8.05 -20.92
C TRP A 48 -9.50 -8.46 -21.98
N PRO A 49 -8.26 -7.98 -21.91
CA PRO A 49 -7.20 -8.47 -22.78
C PRO A 49 -6.94 -9.96 -22.50
N LYS A 50 -6.50 -10.70 -23.54
CA LYS A 50 -6.16 -12.13 -23.40
C LYS A 50 -5.08 -12.40 -22.34
N ALA A 51 -4.18 -11.44 -22.12
CA ALA A 51 -3.16 -11.46 -21.07
C ALA A 51 -2.97 -10.05 -20.52
N LEU A 52 -2.73 -9.96 -19.22
CA LEU A 52 -2.35 -8.70 -18.59
C LEU A 52 -0.88 -8.40 -18.92
N ALA A 53 -0.56 -7.14 -19.20
CA ALA A 53 0.81 -6.69 -19.36
C ALA A 53 1.41 -6.42 -17.97
N GLU A 54 2.54 -7.09 -17.67
CA GLU A 54 3.33 -6.77 -16.48
C GLU A 54 3.95 -5.38 -16.65
N LYS A 55 3.70 -4.47 -15.72
CA LYS A 55 4.30 -3.14 -15.73
C LYS A 55 5.64 -3.10 -14.99
N TRP A 56 5.70 -3.78 -13.85
CA TRP A 56 6.91 -3.90 -13.04
C TRP A 56 6.81 -5.09 -12.10
N ARG A 57 7.95 -5.53 -11.61
CA ARG A 57 8.09 -6.62 -10.64
C ARG A 57 9.20 -6.27 -9.65
N VAL A 58 8.92 -6.41 -8.35
CA VAL A 58 9.87 -6.14 -7.27
C VAL A 58 9.88 -7.31 -6.30
N ALA A 59 11.07 -7.76 -5.92
CA ALA A 59 11.23 -8.75 -4.86
C ALA A 59 11.25 -8.00 -3.51
N VAL A 60 10.27 -8.27 -2.66
CA VAL A 60 10.12 -7.59 -1.37
C VAL A 60 10.47 -8.47 -0.16
N GLY A 61 10.70 -9.76 -0.36
CA GLY A 61 10.99 -10.72 0.69
C GLY A 61 9.90 -11.78 0.86
N ALA A 62 9.96 -12.55 1.95
CA ALA A 62 9.03 -13.63 2.26
C ALA A 62 7.86 -13.13 3.11
N GLY A 63 6.66 -13.73 2.91
CA GLY A 63 5.46 -13.44 3.70
C GLY A 63 4.17 -13.67 2.94
N ASP A 64 3.08 -13.68 3.68
CA ASP A 64 1.72 -13.85 3.18
C ASP A 64 0.89 -12.55 3.34
N SER A 65 1.55 -11.45 3.69
CA SER A 65 0.97 -10.13 3.78
C SER A 65 0.51 -9.66 2.38
N SER A 66 -0.69 -9.13 2.27
CA SER A 66 -1.14 -8.50 1.03
C SER A 66 -0.62 -7.07 0.92
N PRO A 67 -0.25 -6.61 -0.29
CA PRO A 67 0.02 -5.20 -0.50
C PRO A 67 -1.26 -4.37 -0.35
N VAL A 68 -1.10 -3.13 0.11
CA VAL A 68 -2.18 -2.13 0.15
C VAL A 68 -1.80 -0.94 -0.72
N LEU A 69 -2.79 -0.33 -1.36
CA LEU A 69 -2.62 0.79 -2.27
C LEU A 69 -3.38 2.01 -1.73
N VAL A 70 -2.67 3.13 -1.57
CA VAL A 70 -3.28 4.41 -1.21
C VAL A 70 -2.64 5.51 -2.07
N GLY A 71 -3.45 6.16 -2.89
CA GLY A 71 -2.97 7.13 -3.87
C GLY A 71 -1.99 6.48 -4.87
N ASP A 72 -0.78 7.00 -4.92
CA ASP A 72 0.31 6.53 -5.77
C ASP A 72 1.32 5.61 -5.05
N LYS A 73 1.00 5.13 -3.85
CA LYS A 73 1.90 4.34 -3.01
C LYS A 73 1.35 2.96 -2.71
N VAL A 74 2.22 1.97 -2.80
CA VAL A 74 1.98 0.58 -2.39
C VAL A 74 2.78 0.30 -1.14
N TYR A 75 2.12 -0.19 -0.10
CA TYR A 75 2.77 -0.58 1.15
C TYR A 75 2.68 -2.08 1.33
N ILE A 76 3.77 -2.69 1.77
CA ILE A 76 3.83 -4.12 2.07
C ILE A 76 4.76 -4.39 3.25
N LEU A 77 4.41 -5.40 4.04
CA LEU A 77 5.27 -5.93 5.09
C LEU A 77 5.79 -7.29 4.66
N ALA A 78 7.10 -7.49 4.70
CA ALA A 78 7.76 -8.73 4.30
C ALA A 78 8.94 -9.05 5.22
N ARG A 79 9.44 -10.28 5.18
CA ARG A 79 10.64 -10.70 5.90
C ARG A 79 11.84 -10.75 4.96
N VAL A 80 12.94 -10.14 5.39
CA VAL A 80 14.23 -10.17 4.70
C VAL A 80 15.31 -10.60 5.71
N GLY A 81 15.76 -11.83 5.63
CA GLY A 81 16.67 -12.39 6.64
C GLY A 81 16.01 -12.48 8.02
N ASP A 82 16.64 -11.84 9.00
CA ASP A 82 16.15 -11.79 10.39
C ASP A 82 15.30 -10.57 10.71
N ASP A 83 15.06 -9.71 9.71
CA ASP A 83 14.28 -8.50 9.87
C ASP A 83 12.91 -8.63 9.20
N GLU A 84 11.91 -7.95 9.73
CA GLU A 84 10.71 -7.58 8.99
C GLU A 84 10.84 -6.15 8.47
N VAL A 85 10.48 -5.98 7.20
CA VAL A 85 10.66 -4.75 6.45
C VAL A 85 9.29 -4.28 5.95
N THR A 86 8.91 -3.07 6.35
CA THR A 86 7.79 -2.36 5.74
C THR A 86 8.33 -1.53 4.59
N CYS A 87 7.92 -1.85 3.35
CA CYS A 87 8.30 -1.10 2.16
C CYS A 87 7.15 -0.22 1.69
N CYS A 88 7.46 0.99 1.27
CA CYS A 88 6.62 1.86 0.47
C CYS A 88 7.20 1.95 -0.93
N LEU A 89 6.42 1.56 -1.93
CA LEU A 89 6.81 1.56 -3.33
C LEU A 89 5.92 2.53 -4.12
N ASN A 90 6.48 3.13 -5.15
CA ASN A 90 5.68 3.90 -6.11
C ASN A 90 4.83 2.94 -6.96
N ALA A 91 3.54 3.19 -7.05
CA ALA A 91 2.60 2.32 -7.76
C ALA A 91 2.80 2.31 -9.29
N ALA A 92 3.41 3.35 -9.86
CA ALA A 92 3.60 3.45 -11.31
C ALA A 92 4.78 2.63 -11.82
N ASP A 93 5.87 2.52 -11.03
CA ASP A 93 7.12 1.92 -11.48
C ASP A 93 7.77 0.94 -10.48
N GLY A 94 7.17 0.76 -9.30
CA GLY A 94 7.67 -0.16 -8.27
C GLY A 94 8.93 0.30 -7.54
N LYS A 95 9.41 1.53 -7.77
CA LYS A 95 10.60 2.02 -7.05
C LYS A 95 10.31 2.24 -5.58
N GLU A 96 11.29 1.88 -4.74
CA GLU A 96 11.20 2.14 -3.32
C GLU A 96 11.20 3.64 -3.04
N VAL A 97 10.20 4.09 -2.27
CA VAL A 97 10.10 5.45 -1.76
C VAL A 97 10.79 5.54 -0.41
N TRP A 98 10.49 4.57 0.45
CA TRP A 98 11.12 4.38 1.75
C TRP A 98 10.96 2.94 2.23
N SER A 99 11.80 2.54 3.16
CA SER A 99 11.63 1.29 3.91
C SER A 99 11.98 1.49 5.38
N ASP A 100 11.27 0.77 6.25
CA ASP A 100 11.55 0.66 7.68
C ASP A 100 11.75 -0.80 8.02
N LYS A 101 12.79 -1.11 8.79
CA LYS A 101 13.09 -2.47 9.21
C LYS A 101 13.28 -2.58 10.71
N HIS A 102 12.93 -3.73 11.24
CA HIS A 102 13.19 -4.07 12.63
C HIS A 102 13.44 -5.57 12.77
N ALA A 103 14.34 -5.90 13.68
CA ALA A 103 14.65 -7.29 13.99
C ALA A 103 13.43 -7.98 14.63
N VAL A 104 13.19 -9.22 14.22
CA VAL A 104 12.12 -10.05 14.76
C VAL A 104 12.70 -11.37 15.25
N PRO A 105 12.14 -11.96 16.32
CA PRO A 105 12.56 -13.26 16.80
C PRO A 105 12.52 -14.31 15.68
N ALA A 106 13.43 -15.23 15.72
CA ALA A 106 13.42 -16.37 14.81
C ALA A 106 12.12 -17.15 14.96
N ILE A 107 11.46 -17.40 13.83
CA ILE A 107 10.27 -18.22 13.79
C ILE A 107 10.70 -19.68 13.67
N SER A 108 10.21 -20.54 14.53
CA SER A 108 10.55 -21.97 14.54
C SER A 108 9.30 -22.83 14.48
N GLY A 109 9.49 -24.11 14.11
CA GLY A 109 8.43 -25.10 14.03
C GLY A 109 7.85 -25.29 12.63
N ALA A 110 6.91 -26.23 12.48
CA ALA A 110 6.33 -26.60 11.20
C ALA A 110 5.67 -25.44 10.43
N PRO A 111 4.93 -24.51 11.09
CA PRO A 111 4.31 -23.39 10.38
C PRO A 111 5.30 -22.38 9.78
N SER A 112 6.56 -22.37 10.26
CA SER A 112 7.57 -21.43 9.77
C SER A 112 8.30 -21.89 8.52
N ARG A 113 8.21 -23.16 8.16
CA ARG A 113 8.96 -23.71 7.02
C ARG A 113 8.49 -23.15 5.69
N GLU A 114 7.18 -22.98 5.55
CA GLU A 114 6.55 -22.49 4.32
C GLU A 114 6.09 -21.04 4.43
N HIS A 115 5.85 -20.55 5.66
CA HIS A 115 5.27 -19.26 5.98
C HIS A 115 6.16 -18.50 6.98
N SER A 116 7.39 -18.21 6.60
CA SER A 116 8.40 -17.62 7.50
C SER A 116 8.24 -16.13 7.77
N GLY A 117 7.42 -15.44 6.98
CA GLY A 117 7.24 -13.99 7.07
C GLY A 117 5.89 -13.56 7.67
N PRO A 118 5.64 -12.26 7.70
CA PRO A 118 4.39 -11.69 8.21
C PRO A 118 3.19 -12.10 7.37
N ARG A 119 2.05 -12.25 8.03
CA ARG A 119 0.77 -12.65 7.44
C ARG A 119 -0.25 -11.51 7.48
N ALA A 120 -0.06 -10.59 8.41
CA ALA A 120 -0.94 -9.44 8.58
C ALA A 120 -0.75 -8.42 7.45
N THR A 121 -1.83 -8.05 6.80
CA THR A 121 -1.85 -6.98 5.81
C THR A 121 -1.75 -5.63 6.52
N PRO A 122 -0.90 -4.70 6.06
CA PRO A 122 -0.86 -3.34 6.60
C PRO A 122 -2.22 -2.63 6.54
N ALA A 123 -2.43 -1.65 7.43
CA ALA A 123 -3.57 -0.74 7.36
C ALA A 123 -3.05 0.70 7.22
N VAL A 124 -3.67 1.47 6.32
CA VAL A 124 -3.28 2.86 6.03
C VAL A 124 -4.48 3.77 6.22
N ALA A 125 -4.35 4.75 7.11
CA ALA A 125 -5.35 5.81 7.30
C ALA A 125 -4.71 7.03 7.97
N GLY A 126 -5.23 8.23 7.71
CA GLY A 126 -4.81 9.47 8.36
C GLY A 126 -3.30 9.75 8.23
N GLY A 127 -2.68 9.43 7.08
CA GLY A 127 -1.25 9.60 6.86
C GLY A 127 -0.37 8.66 7.69
N LYS A 128 -0.91 7.54 8.17
CA LYS A 128 -0.20 6.53 8.96
C LYS A 128 -0.31 5.16 8.32
N VAL A 129 0.75 4.38 8.44
CA VAL A 129 0.80 2.95 8.11
C VAL A 129 0.95 2.17 9.39
N VAL A 130 0.04 1.23 9.63
CA VAL A 130 0.12 0.33 10.78
C VAL A 130 0.41 -1.07 10.30
N THR A 131 1.41 -1.71 10.87
CA THR A 131 1.82 -3.08 10.57
C THR A 131 1.84 -3.93 11.83
N LEU A 132 1.53 -5.22 11.67
CA LEU A 132 1.63 -6.22 12.74
C LEU A 132 2.60 -7.32 12.31
N SER A 133 3.72 -7.38 12.99
CA SER A 133 4.77 -8.38 12.81
C SER A 133 4.26 -9.78 13.14
N VAL A 134 4.85 -10.79 12.53
CA VAL A 134 4.56 -12.20 12.84
C VAL A 134 4.82 -12.54 14.32
N GLY A 135 5.76 -11.85 14.95
CA GLY A 135 6.08 -11.99 16.39
C GLY A 135 5.22 -11.11 17.30
N GLY A 136 4.28 -10.33 16.75
CA GLY A 136 3.38 -9.50 17.54
C GLY A 136 3.82 -8.06 17.75
N THR A 137 4.93 -7.62 17.16
CA THR A 137 5.31 -6.21 17.18
C THR A 137 4.34 -5.39 16.35
N LEU A 138 3.70 -4.42 16.99
CA LEU A 138 2.81 -3.46 16.34
C LEU A 138 3.57 -2.16 16.07
N SER A 139 3.61 -1.74 14.81
CA SER A 139 4.32 -0.52 14.40
C SER A 139 3.36 0.46 13.73
N CYS A 140 3.52 1.74 14.02
CA CYS A 140 2.87 2.83 13.32
C CYS A 140 3.95 3.73 12.71
N LEU A 141 3.87 3.92 11.41
CA LEU A 141 4.83 4.68 10.61
C LEU A 141 4.14 5.87 9.97
N ASP A 142 4.88 6.92 9.71
CA ASP A 142 4.45 8.00 8.84
C ASP A 142 4.36 7.47 7.40
N ALA A 143 3.21 7.65 6.74
CA ALA A 143 2.98 7.07 5.42
C ALA A 143 3.84 7.70 4.32
N ASP A 144 4.24 8.96 4.46
CA ASP A 144 5.04 9.64 3.46
C ASP A 144 6.54 9.43 3.63
N LYS A 145 7.00 9.31 4.87
CA LYS A 145 8.42 9.32 5.21
C LYS A 145 8.95 7.99 5.76
N GLY A 146 8.07 7.06 6.13
CA GLY A 146 8.46 5.82 6.80
C GLY A 146 8.99 6.00 8.23
N ALA A 147 8.95 7.21 8.76
CA ALA A 147 9.42 7.48 10.11
C ALA A 147 8.54 6.77 11.16
N VAL A 148 9.18 6.11 12.11
CA VAL A 148 8.47 5.42 13.19
C VAL A 148 7.81 6.45 14.09
N VAL A 149 6.49 6.44 14.16
CA VAL A 149 5.69 7.24 15.08
C VAL A 149 5.67 6.57 16.44
N TRP A 150 5.41 5.28 16.47
CA TRP A 150 5.58 4.42 17.65
C TRP A 150 5.73 2.96 17.21
N ARG A 151 6.37 2.17 18.08
CA ARG A 151 6.50 0.71 17.94
C ARG A 151 6.30 0.08 19.30
N LYS A 152 5.46 -0.95 19.36
CA LYS A 152 5.10 -1.67 20.58
C LYS A 152 5.33 -3.15 20.42
N ASN A 153 5.98 -3.73 21.40
CA ASN A 153 6.19 -5.17 21.52
C ASN A 153 5.76 -5.61 22.91
N GLU A 154 4.44 -5.58 23.14
CA GLU A 154 3.87 -5.84 24.47
C GLU A 154 3.47 -7.32 24.65
N ILE A 155 3.57 -8.14 23.60
CA ILE A 155 3.27 -9.56 23.71
C ILE A 155 4.44 -10.27 24.38
N LYS A 156 4.16 -10.85 25.53
CA LYS A 156 5.11 -11.75 26.21
C LYS A 156 5.02 -13.14 25.59
N GLY A 157 5.98 -13.48 24.76
CA GLY A 157 6.05 -14.75 24.05
C GLY A 157 5.36 -14.71 22.69
N THR A 158 5.74 -15.64 21.82
CA THR A 158 5.16 -15.76 20.50
C THR A 158 3.90 -16.61 20.59
N PRO A 159 2.75 -16.17 20.05
CA PRO A 159 1.58 -17.01 19.94
C PRO A 159 1.90 -18.34 19.26
N LYS A 160 1.28 -19.44 19.67
CA LYS A 160 1.57 -20.80 19.19
C LYS A 160 1.58 -20.92 17.65
N PHE A 161 0.71 -20.17 16.98
CA PHE A 161 0.58 -20.14 15.52
C PHE A 161 0.96 -18.79 14.92
N PHE A 162 1.63 -17.93 15.69
CA PHE A 162 1.99 -16.58 15.33
C PHE A 162 0.80 -15.65 15.08
N THR A 163 1.06 -14.36 14.92
CA THR A 163 0.01 -13.40 14.58
C THR A 163 -0.34 -13.48 13.09
N SER A 164 -1.62 -13.44 12.77
CA SER A 164 -2.12 -13.49 11.38
C SER A 164 -3.25 -12.51 11.10
N SER A 165 -3.87 -11.94 12.15
CA SER A 165 -4.91 -10.94 11.99
C SER A 165 -4.32 -9.61 11.50
N SER A 166 -4.97 -8.97 10.54
CA SER A 166 -4.55 -7.65 10.08
C SER A 166 -5.03 -6.56 11.03
N PRO A 167 -4.22 -5.53 11.31
CA PRO A 167 -4.64 -4.40 12.13
C PRO A 167 -5.74 -3.60 11.44
N LEU A 168 -6.49 -2.86 12.26
CA LEU A 168 -7.54 -1.95 11.84
C LEU A 168 -7.26 -0.56 12.39
N ILE A 169 -7.47 0.45 11.56
CA ILE A 169 -7.52 1.84 12.00
C ILE A 169 -8.97 2.32 11.91
N ALA A 170 -9.54 2.75 13.03
CA ALA A 170 -10.89 3.31 13.10
C ALA A 170 -10.90 4.44 14.14
N ASP A 171 -11.48 5.58 13.77
CA ASP A 171 -11.64 6.77 14.65
C ASP A 171 -10.33 7.19 15.36
N GLY A 172 -9.21 7.12 14.63
CA GLY A 172 -7.88 7.44 15.18
C GLY A 172 -7.30 6.38 16.11
N LEU A 173 -7.98 5.26 16.32
CA LEU A 173 -7.53 4.13 17.13
C LEU A 173 -6.96 3.03 16.25
N VAL A 174 -5.96 2.32 16.78
CA VAL A 174 -5.45 1.08 16.19
C VAL A 174 -5.99 -0.10 16.97
N ILE A 175 -6.66 -1.00 16.27
CA ILE A 175 -7.22 -2.23 16.83
C ILE A 175 -6.45 -3.41 16.24
N ALA A 176 -5.88 -4.26 17.07
CA ALA A 176 -5.15 -5.45 16.66
C ALA A 176 -5.47 -6.62 17.61
N GLN A 177 -5.57 -7.80 17.04
CA GLN A 177 -5.66 -9.04 17.82
C GLN A 177 -4.25 -9.62 17.93
N LEU A 178 -3.77 -9.80 19.13
CA LEU A 178 -2.39 -10.17 19.40
C LEU A 178 -2.19 -11.64 19.86
N GLY A 179 -3.20 -12.47 19.82
CA GLY A 179 -3.16 -13.89 20.21
C GLY A 179 -4.20 -14.27 21.23
#